data_9e4143d3a3abc7a364986827fd84afe6
#
_entry.id   9e4143d3a3abc7a364986827fd84afe6
#
_cell.length_a   1.000
_cell.length_b   1.000
_cell.length_c   1.000
_cell.angle_alpha   90.00
_cell.angle_beta   90.00
_cell.angle_gamma   90.00
#
_symmetry.space_group_name_H-M   'P 1'
#
loop_
_entity.id
_entity.type
_entity.pdbx_description
1 polymer ?
#
loop_
_entity_poly.entity_id
_entity_poly.type
_entity_poly.pdbx_seq_one_letter_code
_entity_poly.pdbx_strand_id
1 'polypeptide(L)'
;MRFLRFLGRLLVVLIGVAIILAVVSLFLPREVTVTRSIRVDASPDKVFPHIDSLQQAQQWSPWSGIDPEMTVSFSGPESGVGNRMEWTSADPRVGSGSQEITGSVPNERVETALDFGDMGLATAWLDLAAATGGTDVTWGLSADMGLNPVGRYMGLMMDRWVGADYERGLERLKEIVEAG
;
A
#
# COMPACT_ATOMS: atom_id res chain seq x y z
N MET A 1 14.20 36.78 -33.55
CA MET A 1 13.98 35.60 -34.46
C MET A 1 14.77 34.35 -34.07
N ARG A 2 16.05 34.40 -33.69
CA ARG A 2 16.84 33.20 -33.30
C ARG A 2 16.31 32.54 -32.03
N PHE A 3 15.88 33.30 -31.04
CA PHE A 3 15.31 32.81 -29.77
C PHE A 3 13.99 32.05 -29.97
N LEU A 4 13.07 32.56 -30.79
CA LEU A 4 11.82 31.86 -31.11
C LEU A 4 12.06 30.51 -31.83
N ARG A 5 13.04 30.48 -32.74
CA ARG A 5 13.42 29.23 -33.44
C ARG A 5 14.06 28.22 -32.49
N PHE A 6 14.83 28.68 -31.48
CA PHE A 6 15.38 27.81 -30.45
C PHE A 6 14.26 27.23 -29.57
N LEU A 7 13.32 28.09 -29.12
CA LEU A 7 12.17 27.67 -28.31
C LEU A 7 11.29 26.64 -29.07
N GLY A 8 11.05 26.89 -30.36
CA GLY A 8 10.30 25.94 -31.22
C GLY A 8 10.99 24.57 -31.33
N ARG A 9 12.33 24.57 -31.53
CA ARG A 9 13.09 23.31 -31.57
C ARG A 9 13.07 22.58 -30.24
N LEU A 10 13.21 23.29 -29.11
CA LEU A 10 13.13 22.71 -27.78
C LEU A 10 11.76 22.07 -27.52
N LEU A 11 10.67 22.76 -27.92
CA LEU A 11 9.31 22.23 -27.80
C LEU A 11 9.13 20.94 -28.61
N VAL A 12 9.61 20.91 -29.85
CA VAL A 12 9.54 19.69 -30.71
C VAL A 12 10.29 18.53 -30.06
N VAL A 13 11.47 18.77 -29.48
CA VAL A 13 12.25 17.74 -28.78
C VAL A 13 11.48 17.23 -27.54
N LEU A 14 10.92 18.14 -26.73
CA LEU A 14 10.14 17.75 -25.54
C LEU A 14 8.90 16.91 -25.91
N ILE A 15 8.19 17.29 -26.96
CA ILE A 15 7.05 16.51 -27.48
C ILE A 15 7.53 15.12 -27.95
N GLY A 16 8.63 15.06 -28.68
CA GLY A 16 9.21 13.79 -29.13
C GLY A 16 9.57 12.87 -27.96
N VAL A 17 10.22 13.41 -26.91
CA VAL A 17 10.53 12.67 -25.69
C VAL A 17 9.26 12.20 -24.98
N ALA A 18 8.25 13.06 -24.85
CA ALA A 18 6.98 12.69 -24.21
C ALA A 18 6.27 11.56 -24.96
N ILE A 19 6.27 11.59 -26.30
CA ILE A 19 5.70 10.51 -27.11
C ILE A 19 6.48 9.19 -26.89
N ILE A 20 7.81 9.26 -26.89
CA ILE A 20 8.64 8.06 -26.64
C ILE A 20 8.34 7.48 -25.27
N LEU A 21 8.30 8.31 -24.23
CA LEU A 21 7.96 7.86 -22.87
C LEU A 21 6.56 7.26 -22.82
N ALA A 22 5.57 7.87 -23.48
CA ALA A 22 4.22 7.32 -23.54
C ALA A 22 4.19 5.95 -24.23
N VAL A 23 4.93 5.77 -25.34
CA VAL A 23 5.03 4.47 -26.02
C VAL A 23 5.75 3.45 -25.14
N VAL A 24 6.86 3.80 -24.52
CA VAL A 24 7.61 2.91 -23.62
C VAL A 24 6.75 2.46 -22.46
N SER A 25 5.90 3.35 -21.91
CA SER A 25 5.01 3.00 -20.79
C SER A 25 4.05 1.85 -21.13
N LEU A 26 3.68 1.65 -22.41
CA LEU A 26 2.80 0.55 -22.81
C LEU A 26 3.45 -0.83 -22.62
N PHE A 27 4.78 -0.89 -22.57
CA PHE A 27 5.55 -2.12 -22.32
C PHE A 27 5.88 -2.34 -20.85
N LEU A 28 5.60 -1.36 -19.97
CA LEU A 28 5.79 -1.52 -18.54
C LEU A 28 4.65 -2.37 -17.94
N PRO A 29 4.90 -3.10 -16.83
CA PRO A 29 3.88 -3.87 -16.15
C PRO A 29 2.66 -3.00 -15.81
N ARG A 30 1.47 -3.56 -16.06
CA ARG A 30 0.21 -2.94 -15.68
C ARG A 30 -0.12 -3.19 -14.23
N GLU A 31 0.05 -4.43 -13.79
CA GLU A 31 -0.10 -4.81 -12.39
C GLU A 31 1.25 -4.73 -11.68
N VAL A 32 1.21 -4.16 -10.49
CA VAL A 32 2.36 -4.06 -9.60
C VAL A 32 1.99 -4.76 -8.30
N THR A 33 2.83 -5.71 -7.91
CA THR A 33 2.70 -6.44 -6.65
C THR A 33 3.92 -6.18 -5.79
N VAL A 34 3.70 -5.85 -4.52
CA VAL A 34 4.73 -5.68 -3.50
C VAL A 34 4.44 -6.64 -2.37
N THR A 35 5.43 -7.39 -1.93
CA THR A 35 5.31 -8.30 -0.78
C THR A 35 6.50 -8.19 0.14
N ARG A 36 6.26 -8.29 1.46
CA ARG A 36 7.30 -8.43 2.49
C ARG A 36 6.85 -9.47 3.52
N SER A 37 7.80 -10.17 4.09
CA SER A 37 7.50 -11.20 5.08
C SER A 37 8.40 -11.06 6.28
N ILE A 38 7.87 -11.43 7.45
CA ILE A 38 8.63 -11.48 8.71
C ILE A 38 8.24 -12.72 9.49
N ARG A 39 9.16 -13.21 10.31
CA ARG A 39 8.92 -14.25 11.30
C ARG A 39 8.54 -13.63 12.63
N VAL A 40 7.38 -14.05 13.17
CA VAL A 40 6.88 -13.68 14.50
C VAL A 40 6.91 -14.92 15.40
N ASP A 41 7.49 -14.82 16.58
CA ASP A 41 7.64 -15.92 17.55
C ASP A 41 6.36 -16.10 18.38
N ALA A 42 5.23 -16.17 17.68
CA ALA A 42 3.90 -16.40 18.27
C ALA A 42 3.05 -17.22 17.29
N SER A 43 2.06 -17.94 17.81
CA SER A 43 1.12 -18.72 17.00
C SER A 43 0.18 -17.82 16.19
N PRO A 44 -0.40 -18.29 15.06
CA PRO A 44 -1.29 -17.48 14.21
C PRO A 44 -2.49 -16.87 14.95
N ASP A 45 -3.04 -17.57 15.94
CA ASP A 45 -4.16 -17.09 16.78
C ASP A 45 -3.79 -15.87 17.65
N LYS A 46 -2.49 -15.68 17.94
CA LYS A 46 -1.98 -14.50 18.61
C LYS A 46 -1.79 -13.32 17.68
N VAL A 47 -1.39 -13.57 16.44
CA VAL A 47 -1.16 -12.55 15.40
C VAL A 47 -2.49 -12.04 14.83
N PHE A 48 -3.43 -12.96 14.57
CA PHE A 48 -4.65 -12.72 13.82
C PHE A 48 -5.49 -11.54 14.36
N PRO A 49 -5.74 -11.36 15.66
CA PRO A 49 -6.51 -10.23 16.18
C PRO A 49 -5.92 -8.85 15.85
N HIS A 50 -4.62 -8.75 15.63
CA HIS A 50 -3.93 -7.51 15.29
C HIS A 50 -4.07 -7.13 13.81
N ILE A 51 -4.45 -8.07 12.95
CA ILE A 51 -4.60 -7.85 11.51
C ILE A 51 -6.07 -7.89 11.05
N ASP A 52 -6.97 -8.52 11.80
CA ASP A 52 -8.40 -8.65 11.47
C ASP A 52 -9.24 -7.45 11.94
N SER A 53 -8.61 -6.41 12.44
CA SER A 53 -9.23 -5.14 12.85
C SER A 53 -8.39 -3.95 12.39
N LEU A 54 -8.98 -3.08 11.59
CA LEU A 54 -8.30 -1.88 11.11
C LEU A 54 -7.97 -0.90 12.24
N GLN A 55 -8.73 -0.93 13.33
CA GLN A 55 -8.41 -0.16 14.54
C GLN A 55 -7.17 -0.70 15.25
N GLN A 56 -7.02 -2.02 15.35
CA GLN A 56 -5.81 -2.64 15.88
C GLN A 56 -4.62 -2.41 14.95
N ALA A 57 -4.83 -2.49 13.63
CA ALA A 57 -3.81 -2.26 12.64
C ALA A 57 -3.17 -0.86 12.72
N GLN A 58 -3.89 0.16 13.22
CA GLN A 58 -3.32 1.49 13.45
C GLN A 58 -2.16 1.49 14.46
N GLN A 59 -2.07 0.52 15.35
CA GLN A 59 -1.01 0.45 16.36
C GLN A 59 0.35 0.12 15.75
N TRP A 60 0.37 -0.61 14.63
CA TRP A 60 1.59 -1.02 13.94
C TRP A 60 1.72 -0.44 12.53
N SER A 61 0.68 0.23 12.01
CA SER A 61 0.72 0.86 10.69
C SER A 61 1.91 1.81 10.56
N PRO A 62 2.71 1.71 9.49
CA PRO A 62 3.86 2.59 9.28
C PRO A 62 3.46 4.05 9.00
N TRP A 63 2.20 4.28 8.63
CA TRP A 63 1.66 5.61 8.34
C TRP A 63 1.02 6.28 9.55
N SER A 64 0.71 5.52 10.60
CA SER A 64 0.21 6.09 11.86
C SER A 64 1.27 7.00 12.48
N GLY A 65 0.86 8.23 12.81
CA GLY A 65 1.73 9.23 13.45
C GLY A 65 2.64 10.02 12.49
N ILE A 66 2.56 9.83 11.15
CA ILE A 66 3.24 10.71 10.17
C ILE A 66 2.62 12.11 10.22
N ASP A 67 1.30 12.20 10.26
CA ASP A 67 0.55 13.44 10.40
C ASP A 67 -0.26 13.42 11.69
N PRO A 68 0.11 14.24 12.71
CA PRO A 68 -0.65 14.33 13.96
C PRO A 68 -2.06 14.92 13.79
N GLU A 69 -2.31 15.63 12.68
CA GLU A 69 -3.62 16.23 12.38
C GLU A 69 -4.48 15.32 11.50
N MET A 70 -3.99 14.15 11.11
CA MET A 70 -4.76 13.16 10.35
C MET A 70 -6.03 12.78 11.12
N THR A 71 -7.17 12.89 10.45
CA THR A 71 -8.44 12.38 10.99
C THR A 71 -8.67 10.96 10.50
N VAL A 72 -9.09 10.08 11.42
CA VAL A 72 -9.42 8.68 11.13
C VAL A 72 -10.81 8.39 11.68
N SER A 73 -11.65 7.74 10.89
CA SER A 73 -12.96 7.26 11.31
C SER A 73 -13.11 5.77 10.99
N PHE A 74 -13.81 5.06 11.85
CA PHE A 74 -14.10 3.63 11.69
C PHE A 74 -15.60 3.41 11.57
N SER A 75 -15.99 2.41 10.78
CA SER A 75 -17.38 2.00 10.58
C SER A 75 -17.47 0.50 10.32
N GLY A 76 -18.68 -0.06 10.37
CA GLY A 76 -18.92 -1.50 10.24
C GLY A 76 -18.67 -2.26 11.54
N PRO A 77 -18.41 -3.58 11.49
CA PRO A 77 -18.07 -4.40 12.65
C PRO A 77 -16.70 -4.02 13.21
N GLU A 78 -16.41 -4.41 14.47
CA GLU A 78 -15.12 -4.13 15.11
C GLU A 78 -13.95 -4.89 14.47
N SER A 79 -14.22 -6.04 13.83
CA SER A 79 -13.23 -6.87 13.13
C SER A 79 -13.89 -7.66 12.01
N GLY A 80 -13.09 -8.24 11.13
CA GLY A 80 -13.53 -9.08 10.04
C GLY A 80 -14.15 -8.31 8.88
N VAL A 81 -14.81 -9.03 7.98
CA VAL A 81 -15.36 -8.49 6.73
C VAL A 81 -16.35 -7.36 6.99
N GLY A 82 -16.17 -6.24 6.28
CA GLY A 82 -16.95 -5.01 6.44
C GLY A 82 -16.39 -4.03 7.48
N ASN A 83 -15.37 -4.40 8.26
CA ASN A 83 -14.63 -3.43 9.07
C ASN A 83 -13.96 -2.43 8.15
N ARG A 84 -14.27 -1.14 8.31
CA ARG A 84 -13.87 -0.07 7.40
C ARG A 84 -13.24 1.09 8.16
N MET A 85 -12.20 1.65 7.57
CA MET A 85 -11.50 2.84 8.01
C MET A 85 -11.47 3.86 6.89
N GLU A 86 -11.69 5.13 7.23
CA GLU A 86 -11.45 6.27 6.34
C GLU A 86 -10.47 7.22 7.00
N TRP A 87 -9.56 7.77 6.22
CA TRP A 87 -8.58 8.75 6.72
C TRP A 87 -8.51 9.96 5.81
N THR A 88 -8.21 11.10 6.41
CA THR A 88 -7.95 12.36 5.70
C THR A 88 -6.76 13.07 6.32
N SER A 89 -5.78 13.37 5.50
CA SER A 89 -4.57 14.11 5.87
C SER A 89 -4.24 15.15 4.81
N ALA A 90 -3.74 16.30 5.25
CA ALA A 90 -3.16 17.31 4.38
C ALA A 90 -1.70 17.02 4.00
N ASP A 91 -1.04 16.08 4.69
CA ASP A 91 0.32 15.65 4.37
C ASP A 91 0.32 14.75 3.12
N PRO A 92 1.01 15.12 2.03
CA PRO A 92 1.01 14.35 0.79
C PRO A 92 1.68 12.96 0.94
N ARG A 93 2.40 12.69 2.02
CA ARG A 93 2.96 11.37 2.32
C ARG A 93 1.91 10.39 2.85
N VAL A 94 0.79 10.89 3.35
CA VAL A 94 -0.33 10.11 3.90
C VAL A 94 -1.53 10.18 2.97
N GLY A 95 -1.91 11.40 2.52
CA GLY A 95 -3.07 11.63 1.68
C GLY A 95 -4.39 11.30 2.35
N SER A 96 -5.40 10.99 1.53
CA SER A 96 -6.73 10.60 2.00
C SER A 96 -7.20 9.36 1.27
N GLY A 97 -8.04 8.56 1.93
CA GLY A 97 -8.56 7.35 1.33
C GLY A 97 -9.42 6.54 2.28
N SER A 98 -9.71 5.32 1.87
CA SER A 98 -10.41 4.34 2.69
C SER A 98 -9.82 2.94 2.52
N GLN A 99 -10.01 2.13 3.55
CA GLN A 99 -9.66 0.72 3.57
C GLN A 99 -10.82 -0.07 4.17
N GLU A 100 -11.13 -1.21 3.58
CA GLU A 100 -12.18 -2.11 4.06
C GLU A 100 -11.69 -3.55 4.01
N ILE A 101 -11.95 -4.32 5.07
CA ILE A 101 -11.71 -5.77 5.07
C ILE A 101 -12.76 -6.43 4.19
N THR A 102 -12.32 -7.05 3.09
CA THR A 102 -13.17 -7.72 2.10
C THR A 102 -13.13 -9.24 2.22
N GLY A 103 -12.11 -9.78 2.90
CA GLY A 103 -11.96 -11.20 3.16
C GLY A 103 -11.26 -11.43 4.49
N SER A 104 -11.72 -12.42 5.25
CA SER A 104 -11.12 -12.82 6.52
C SER A 104 -11.28 -14.33 6.69
N VAL A 105 -10.15 -15.01 6.78
CA VAL A 105 -10.06 -16.45 7.10
C VAL A 105 -9.30 -16.56 8.43
N PRO A 106 -9.95 -17.00 9.51
CA PRO A 106 -9.35 -17.01 10.84
C PRO A 106 -7.99 -17.70 10.90
N ASN A 107 -6.99 -16.99 11.42
CA ASN A 107 -5.61 -17.46 11.60
C ASN A 107 -4.85 -17.78 10.30
N GLU A 108 -5.39 -17.41 9.15
CA GLU A 108 -4.78 -17.70 7.86
C GLU A 108 -4.60 -16.45 6.99
N ARG A 109 -5.65 -15.64 6.79
CA ARG A 109 -5.60 -14.53 5.82
C ARG A 109 -6.60 -13.43 6.11
N VAL A 110 -6.17 -12.19 5.93
CA VAL A 110 -7.04 -11.01 5.85
C VAL A 110 -6.78 -10.31 4.53
N GLU A 111 -7.84 -9.99 3.78
CA GLU A 111 -7.80 -9.18 2.55
C GLU A 111 -8.50 -7.85 2.77
N THR A 112 -7.95 -6.80 2.15
CA THR A 112 -8.51 -5.46 2.21
C THR A 112 -8.56 -4.81 0.84
N ALA A 113 -9.63 -4.08 0.56
CA ALA A 113 -9.69 -3.13 -0.54
C ALA A 113 -9.25 -1.75 -0.04
N LEU A 114 -8.41 -1.08 -0.83
CA LEU A 114 -7.96 0.29 -0.58
C LEU A 114 -8.45 1.18 -1.72
N ASP A 115 -8.95 2.35 -1.34
CA ASP A 115 -9.35 3.40 -2.27
C ASP A 115 -8.62 4.69 -1.90
N PHE A 116 -7.75 5.15 -2.80
CA PHE A 116 -6.96 6.37 -2.67
C PHE A 116 -7.53 7.53 -3.49
N GLY A 117 -8.83 7.44 -3.85
CA GLY A 117 -9.52 8.42 -4.68
C GLY A 117 -8.91 8.52 -6.07
N ASP A 118 -8.48 9.71 -6.48
CA ASP A 118 -7.90 9.95 -7.81
C ASP A 118 -6.58 9.18 -8.06
N MET A 119 -5.93 8.69 -7.01
CA MET A 119 -4.70 7.88 -7.14
C MET A 119 -4.99 6.41 -7.48
N GLY A 120 -6.25 5.95 -7.35
CA GLY A 120 -6.69 4.63 -7.78
C GLY A 120 -6.99 3.66 -6.65
N LEU A 121 -7.21 2.42 -7.03
CA LEU A 121 -7.59 1.31 -6.14
C LEU A 121 -6.43 0.33 -6.00
N ALA A 122 -6.35 -0.32 -4.84
CA ALA A 122 -5.45 -1.42 -4.60
C ALA A 122 -6.12 -2.49 -3.73
N THR A 123 -5.59 -3.70 -3.79
CA THR A 123 -5.92 -4.77 -2.86
C THR A 123 -4.69 -5.07 -2.02
N ALA A 124 -4.85 -5.17 -0.70
CA ALA A 124 -3.77 -5.64 0.15
C ALA A 124 -4.22 -6.89 0.91
N TRP A 125 -3.24 -7.67 1.38
CA TRP A 125 -3.51 -8.87 2.17
C TRP A 125 -2.40 -9.12 3.17
N LEU A 126 -2.77 -9.84 4.24
CA LEU A 126 -1.85 -10.41 5.20
C LEU A 126 -2.11 -11.92 5.26
N ASP A 127 -1.09 -12.70 4.92
CA ASP A 127 -1.10 -14.16 5.05
C ASP A 127 -0.36 -14.59 6.30
N LEU A 128 -0.92 -15.54 7.03
CA LEU A 128 -0.34 -16.18 8.20
C LEU A 128 -0.07 -17.65 7.90
N ALA A 129 1.18 -18.05 7.90
CA ALA A 129 1.58 -19.44 7.75
C ALA A 129 2.19 -19.95 9.07
N ALA A 130 1.55 -20.92 9.70
CA ALA A 130 2.10 -21.56 10.87
C ALA A 130 3.42 -22.26 10.53
N ALA A 131 4.43 -22.06 11.37
CA ALA A 131 5.74 -22.65 11.20
C ALA A 131 6.34 -23.00 12.56
N THR A 132 7.42 -23.82 12.57
CA THR A 132 8.04 -24.29 13.81
C THR A 132 8.45 -23.12 14.70
N GLY A 133 7.81 -22.98 15.87
CA GLY A 133 8.09 -21.95 16.87
C GLY A 133 7.48 -20.59 16.58
N GLY A 134 6.55 -20.43 15.61
CA GLY A 134 5.91 -19.15 15.36
C GLY A 134 5.08 -19.10 14.07
N THR A 135 4.95 -17.90 13.49
CA THR A 135 4.17 -17.62 12.30
C THR A 135 4.99 -16.84 11.29
N ASP A 136 4.99 -17.27 10.05
CA ASP A 136 5.47 -16.45 8.93
C ASP A 136 4.31 -15.55 8.49
N VAL A 137 4.51 -14.24 8.63
CA VAL A 137 3.54 -13.21 8.26
C VAL A 137 3.99 -12.57 6.96
N THR A 138 3.15 -12.63 5.92
CA THR A 138 3.42 -11.98 4.63
C THR A 138 2.39 -10.90 4.38
N TRP A 139 2.85 -9.67 4.21
CA TRP A 139 2.05 -8.52 3.81
C TRP A 139 2.23 -8.23 2.34
N GLY A 140 1.15 -8.22 1.59
CA GLY A 140 1.15 -8.00 0.16
C GLY A 140 0.22 -6.86 -0.26
N LEU A 141 0.52 -6.26 -1.42
CA LEU A 141 -0.33 -5.29 -2.11
C LEU A 141 -0.28 -5.56 -3.60
N SER A 142 -1.41 -5.44 -4.27
CA SER A 142 -1.52 -5.41 -5.72
C SER A 142 -2.31 -4.18 -6.15
N ALA A 143 -1.78 -3.46 -7.15
CA ALA A 143 -2.43 -2.28 -7.73
C ALA A 143 -2.36 -2.32 -9.26
N ASP A 144 -3.47 -1.96 -9.92
CA ASP A 144 -3.54 -1.83 -11.38
C ASP A 144 -3.21 -0.38 -11.78
N MET A 145 -2.07 -0.18 -12.43
CA MET A 145 -1.62 1.12 -12.94
C MET A 145 -2.38 1.57 -14.21
N GLY A 146 -3.30 0.75 -14.71
CA GLY A 146 -4.10 1.05 -15.89
C GLY A 146 -3.30 1.35 -17.13
N LEU A 147 -3.79 2.31 -17.93
CA LEU A 147 -3.13 2.81 -19.14
C LEU A 147 -2.39 4.14 -18.91
N ASN A 148 -2.40 4.68 -17.70
CA ASN A 148 -1.75 5.95 -17.39
C ASN A 148 -0.22 5.80 -17.46
N PRO A 149 0.48 6.48 -18.38
CA PRO A 149 1.93 6.40 -18.50
C PRO A 149 2.65 6.76 -17.21
N VAL A 150 2.21 7.81 -16.52
CA VAL A 150 2.81 8.26 -15.25
C VAL A 150 2.66 7.19 -14.18
N GLY A 151 1.44 6.61 -14.05
CA GLY A 151 1.18 5.52 -13.10
C GLY A 151 2.11 4.32 -13.33
N ARG A 152 2.33 3.92 -14.57
CA ARG A 152 3.22 2.79 -14.91
C ARG A 152 4.69 3.04 -14.54
N TYR A 153 5.19 4.27 -14.73
CA TYR A 153 6.53 4.62 -14.26
C TYR A 153 6.60 4.69 -12.73
N MET A 154 5.56 5.19 -12.06
CA MET A 154 5.48 5.17 -10.59
C MET A 154 5.44 3.73 -10.07
N GLY A 155 4.76 2.83 -10.76
CA GLY A 155 4.72 1.40 -10.44
C GLY A 155 6.10 0.77 -10.28
N LEU A 156 7.09 1.17 -11.09
CA LEU A 156 8.47 0.70 -10.95
C LEU A 156 9.14 1.08 -9.63
N MET A 157 8.64 2.12 -8.96
CA MET A 157 9.19 2.60 -7.68
C MET A 157 8.44 2.06 -6.47
N MET A 158 7.25 1.45 -6.67
CA MET A 158 6.38 0.99 -5.58
C MET A 158 7.06 -0.03 -4.68
N ASP A 159 7.80 -0.99 -5.24
CA ASP A 159 8.50 -1.99 -4.42
C ASP A 159 9.47 -1.35 -3.44
N ARG A 160 10.16 -0.28 -3.87
CA ARG A 160 11.09 0.43 -3.01
C ARG A 160 10.39 1.27 -1.93
N TRP A 161 9.30 1.95 -2.28
CA TRP A 161 8.60 2.84 -1.35
C TRP A 161 7.69 2.06 -0.40
N VAL A 162 6.75 1.32 -0.95
CA VAL A 162 5.78 0.54 -0.17
C VAL A 162 6.48 -0.60 0.56
N GLY A 163 7.47 -1.25 -0.07
CA GLY A 163 8.21 -2.34 0.57
C GLY A 163 8.93 -1.90 1.83
N ALA A 164 9.58 -0.72 1.83
CA ALA A 164 10.23 -0.18 3.03
C ALA A 164 9.23 0.17 4.13
N ASP A 165 8.02 0.63 3.76
CA ASP A 165 6.94 0.88 4.72
C ASP A 165 6.43 -0.44 5.32
N TYR A 166 6.24 -1.46 4.50
CA TYR A 166 5.79 -2.78 4.94
C TYR A 166 6.78 -3.44 5.90
N GLU A 167 8.08 -3.35 5.61
CA GLU A 167 9.11 -3.83 6.53
C GLU A 167 8.98 -3.18 7.92
N ARG A 168 8.84 -1.84 7.98
CA ARG A 168 8.67 -1.13 9.26
C ARG A 168 7.36 -1.50 9.98
N GLY A 169 6.27 -1.67 9.23
CA GLY A 169 4.99 -2.09 9.79
C GLY A 169 5.04 -3.50 10.37
N LEU A 170 5.61 -4.43 9.63
CA LEU A 170 5.78 -5.82 10.08
C LEU A 170 6.69 -5.94 11.32
N GLU A 171 7.75 -5.15 11.38
CA GLU A 171 8.62 -5.08 12.58
C GLU A 171 7.83 -4.65 13.81
N ARG A 172 7.01 -3.59 13.71
CA ARG A 172 6.16 -3.11 14.80
C ARG A 172 5.09 -4.15 15.20
N LEU A 173 4.47 -4.81 14.20
CA LEU A 173 3.52 -5.88 14.47
C LEU A 173 4.18 -7.00 15.28
N LYS A 174 5.37 -7.42 14.87
CA LYS A 174 6.17 -8.41 15.58
C LYS A 174 6.42 -8.00 17.04
N GLU A 175 6.91 -6.78 17.26
CA GLU A 175 7.19 -6.24 18.59
C GLU A 175 5.94 -6.26 19.50
N ILE A 176 4.78 -5.86 18.96
CA ILE A 176 3.51 -5.83 19.71
C ILE A 176 3.07 -7.25 20.09
N VAL A 177 3.11 -8.18 19.12
CA VAL A 177 2.63 -9.56 19.32
C VAL A 177 3.54 -10.33 20.27
N GLU A 178 4.85 -10.12 20.21
CA GLU A 178 5.82 -10.82 21.06
C GLU A 178 5.92 -10.24 22.49
N ALA A 179 5.44 -8.99 22.68
CA ALA A 179 5.39 -8.36 24.03
C ALA A 179 4.14 -8.73 24.83
N GLY A 180 3.07 -9.22 24.19
CA GLY A 180 1.77 -9.58 24.84
C GLY A 180 1.62 -11.04 25.06
#